data_8fee59045bbbba5316e35babd77a6bf6
#
_entry.id   8fee59045bbbba5316e35babd77a6bf6
#
_cell.length_a   1.000
_cell.length_b   1.000
_cell.length_c   1.000
_cell.angle_alpha   90.00
_cell.angle_beta   90.00
_cell.angle_gamma   90.00
#
_symmetry.space_group_name_H-M   'P 1'
#
loop_
_entity.id
_entity.type
_entity.pdbx_description
1 polymer ?
#
loop_
_entity_poly.entity_id
_entity_poly.type
_entity_poly.pdbx_seq_one_letter_code
_entity_poly.pdbx_strand_id
1 'polypeptide(L)'
;MKRRNIRKMKIKMFKMLIIALIIVSTLLSFSALSSGDKKSYDEFEVVYVRPGDTLWSIAEDFYGSDMDMREAVYMIKECSEIESSSLTIGQKLLVPVLD
;
A
#
# COMPACT_ATOMS: atom_id res chain seq x y z
N MET A 1 -12.68 50.29 20.96
CA MET A 1 -11.94 49.77 19.80
C MET A 1 -10.93 48.68 20.15
N LYS A 2 -10.26 48.76 21.25
CA LYS A 2 -9.29 47.72 21.69
C LYS A 2 -9.94 46.36 21.96
N ARG A 3 -11.20 46.33 22.38
CA ARG A 3 -11.92 45.06 22.63
C ARG A 3 -12.21 44.26 21.35
N ARG A 4 -12.41 44.91 20.19
CA ARG A 4 -12.64 44.23 18.92
C ARG A 4 -11.39 43.52 18.42
N ASN A 5 -10.22 44.08 18.61
CA ASN A 5 -8.95 43.47 18.20
C ASN A 5 -8.62 42.24 19.05
N ILE A 6 -8.91 42.27 20.36
CA ILE A 6 -8.72 41.12 21.24
C ILE A 6 -9.62 39.96 20.86
N ARG A 7 -10.89 40.23 20.48
CA ARG A 7 -11.82 39.18 20.01
C ARG A 7 -11.37 38.57 18.69
N LYS A 8 -10.88 39.38 17.75
CA LYS A 8 -10.32 38.90 16.50
C LYS A 8 -9.07 38.05 16.71
N MET A 9 -8.21 38.40 17.61
CA MET A 9 -7.02 37.62 17.96
C MET A 9 -7.38 36.27 18.58
N LYS A 10 -8.33 36.25 19.52
CA LYS A 10 -8.81 35.01 20.14
C LYS A 10 -9.44 34.06 19.13
N ILE A 11 -10.23 34.56 18.20
CA ILE A 11 -10.86 33.77 17.13
C ILE A 11 -9.80 33.21 16.18
N LYS A 12 -8.79 34.02 15.82
CA LYS A 12 -7.67 33.58 14.99
C LYS A 12 -6.89 32.44 15.65
N MET A 13 -6.54 32.59 16.91
CA MET A 13 -5.82 31.58 17.67
C MET A 13 -6.63 30.30 17.82
N PHE A 14 -7.93 30.44 18.05
CA PHE A 14 -8.84 29.30 18.16
C PHE A 14 -8.99 28.57 16.84
N LYS A 15 -9.09 29.29 15.72
CA LYS A 15 -9.10 28.70 14.38
C LYS A 15 -7.80 27.96 14.07
N MET A 16 -6.68 28.53 14.40
CA MET A 16 -5.37 27.88 14.21
C MET A 16 -5.23 26.60 15.02
N LEU A 17 -5.72 26.60 16.25
CA LEU A 17 -5.75 25.41 17.10
C LEU A 17 -6.61 24.29 16.51
N ILE A 18 -7.79 24.61 16.00
CA ILE A 18 -8.68 23.64 15.37
C ILE A 18 -8.05 23.06 14.12
N ILE A 19 -7.45 23.88 13.27
CA ILE A 19 -6.75 23.45 12.06
C ILE A 19 -5.59 22.52 12.41
N ALA A 20 -4.80 22.88 13.41
CA ALA A 20 -3.69 22.05 13.86
C ALA A 20 -4.16 20.69 14.37
N LEU A 21 -5.26 20.66 15.14
CA LEU A 21 -5.88 19.42 15.62
C LEU A 21 -6.34 18.52 14.48
N ILE A 22 -6.97 19.11 13.46
CA ILE A 22 -7.44 18.37 12.29
C ILE A 22 -6.26 17.75 11.52
N ILE A 23 -5.19 18.52 11.33
CA ILE A 23 -3.99 18.05 10.63
C ILE A 23 -3.33 16.89 11.39
N VAL A 24 -3.17 17.02 12.71
CA VAL A 24 -2.59 15.95 13.54
C VAL A 24 -3.46 14.70 13.51
N SER A 25 -4.77 14.85 13.60
CA SER A 25 -5.71 13.73 13.53
C SER A 25 -5.64 13.02 12.19
N THR A 26 -5.56 13.76 11.09
CA THR A 26 -5.44 13.20 9.74
C THR A 26 -4.12 12.45 9.56
N LEU A 27 -3.02 12.99 10.06
CA LEU A 27 -1.71 12.34 9.98
C LEU A 27 -1.68 11.04 10.79
N LEU A 28 -2.27 11.02 11.98
CA LEU A 28 -2.35 9.82 12.81
C LEU A 28 -3.20 8.73 12.16
N SER A 29 -4.31 9.10 11.56
CA SER A 29 -5.16 8.16 10.82
C SER A 29 -4.44 7.57 9.61
N PHE A 30 -3.69 8.36 8.89
CA PHE A 30 -2.91 7.90 7.75
C PHE A 30 -1.83 6.91 8.17
N SER A 31 -1.13 7.17 9.27
CA SER A 31 -0.12 6.25 9.82
C SER A 31 -0.73 4.90 10.22
N ALA A 32 -1.90 4.93 10.83
CA ALA A 32 -2.59 3.70 11.23
C ALA A 32 -3.02 2.86 10.02
N LEU A 33 -3.45 3.50 8.93
CA LEU A 33 -3.84 2.81 7.70
C LEU A 33 -2.64 2.20 6.96
N SER A 34 -1.47 2.84 7.00
CA SER A 34 -0.29 2.34 6.29
C SER A 34 0.43 1.22 7.02
N SER A 35 0.22 1.05 8.32
CA SER A 35 0.90 0.03 9.12
C SER A 35 0.14 -1.29 9.26
N GLY A 36 -1.12 -1.36 8.81
CA GLY A 36 -1.99 -2.50 9.07
C GLY A 36 -2.05 -3.59 8.01
N ASP A 37 -1.57 -3.36 6.80
CA ASP A 37 -1.91 -4.22 5.67
C ASP A 37 -0.75 -5.02 5.05
N LYS A 38 0.43 -5.03 5.67
CA LYS A 38 1.49 -5.91 5.20
C LYS A 38 1.29 -7.31 5.77
N LYS A 39 0.67 -8.16 4.96
CA LYS A 39 0.66 -9.60 5.24
C LYS A 39 2.10 -10.11 5.13
N SER A 40 2.60 -10.70 6.21
CA SER A 40 3.87 -11.41 6.15
C SER A 40 3.60 -12.86 5.76
N TYR A 41 4.33 -13.37 4.80
CA TYR A 41 4.25 -14.76 4.37
C TYR A 41 5.49 -15.49 4.87
N ASP A 42 5.30 -16.72 5.35
CA ASP A 42 6.39 -17.51 5.93
C ASP A 42 7.23 -18.21 4.87
N GLU A 43 6.66 -18.50 3.72
CA GLU A 43 7.34 -19.21 2.64
C GLU A 43 7.15 -18.52 1.32
N PHE A 44 8.22 -18.47 0.53
CA PHE A 44 8.23 -17.92 -0.82
C PHE A 44 8.87 -18.90 -1.78
N GLU A 45 8.34 -18.95 -3.00
CA GLU A 45 8.98 -19.68 -4.09
C GLU A 45 9.60 -18.67 -5.06
N VAL A 46 10.83 -18.94 -5.48
CA VAL A 46 11.54 -18.10 -6.44
C VAL A 46 11.21 -18.55 -7.85
N VAL A 47 10.72 -17.64 -8.67
CA VAL A 47 10.38 -17.89 -10.07
C VAL A 47 11.15 -16.93 -10.94
N TYR A 48 11.76 -17.45 -12.00
CA TYR A 48 12.42 -16.62 -13.01
C TYR A 48 11.51 -16.49 -14.23
N VAL A 49 11.38 -15.25 -14.71
CA VAL A 49 10.52 -14.94 -15.85
C VAL A 49 11.09 -15.54 -17.13
N ARG A 50 10.27 -16.31 -17.84
CA ARG A 50 10.59 -16.88 -19.15
C ARG A 50 9.95 -16.05 -20.26
N PRO A 51 10.43 -16.19 -21.51
CA PRO A 51 9.79 -15.52 -22.65
C PRO A 51 8.29 -15.84 -22.73
N GLY A 52 7.46 -14.83 -22.87
CA GLY A 52 6.01 -14.96 -22.93
C GLY A 52 5.29 -15.02 -21.59
N ASP A 53 6.01 -15.08 -20.47
CA ASP A 53 5.40 -15.08 -19.15
C ASP A 53 4.83 -13.70 -18.79
N THR A 54 3.67 -13.72 -18.13
CA THR A 54 3.06 -12.54 -17.54
C THR A 54 2.80 -12.80 -16.05
N LEU A 55 2.59 -11.75 -15.28
CA LEU A 55 2.21 -11.91 -13.86
C LEU A 55 0.93 -12.74 -13.74
N TRP A 56 -0.01 -12.53 -14.64
CA TRP A 56 -1.26 -13.27 -14.66
C TRP A 56 -1.03 -14.77 -14.90
N SER A 57 -0.22 -15.12 -15.91
CA SER A 57 0.07 -16.52 -16.22
C SER A 57 0.83 -17.23 -15.09
N ILE A 58 1.78 -16.53 -14.46
CA ILE A 58 2.51 -17.06 -13.32
C ILE A 58 1.58 -17.27 -12.12
N ALA A 59 0.71 -16.31 -11.84
CA ALA A 59 -0.28 -16.44 -10.76
C ALA A 59 -1.24 -17.59 -11.01
N GLU A 60 -1.69 -17.76 -12.23
CA GLU A 60 -2.58 -18.85 -12.62
C GLU A 60 -1.91 -20.21 -12.45
N ASP A 61 -0.64 -20.34 -12.82
CA ASP A 61 0.14 -21.57 -12.66
C ASP A 61 0.33 -21.95 -11.19
N PHE A 62 0.50 -20.97 -10.32
CA PHE A 62 0.75 -21.20 -8.89
C PHE A 62 -0.52 -21.42 -8.08
N TYR A 63 -1.55 -20.64 -8.33
CA TYR A 63 -2.75 -20.61 -7.47
C TYR A 63 -3.97 -21.24 -8.14
N GLY A 64 -3.93 -21.41 -9.45
CA GLY A 64 -5.03 -22.00 -10.19
C GLY A 64 -6.33 -21.17 -10.05
N SER A 65 -7.46 -21.88 -10.04
CA SER A 65 -8.78 -21.26 -9.94
C SER A 65 -9.25 -21.03 -8.50
N ASP A 66 -8.45 -21.40 -7.51
CA ASP A 66 -8.84 -21.33 -6.09
C ASP A 66 -8.75 -19.92 -5.50
N MET A 67 -8.21 -18.97 -6.27
CA MET A 67 -7.95 -17.62 -5.82
C MET A 67 -8.30 -16.61 -6.90
N ASP A 68 -8.71 -15.41 -6.46
CA ASP A 68 -8.88 -14.29 -7.39
C ASP A 68 -7.53 -13.92 -8.01
N MET A 69 -7.46 -13.93 -9.33
CA MET A 69 -6.21 -13.66 -10.05
C MET A 69 -5.70 -12.24 -9.83
N ARG A 70 -6.59 -11.26 -9.63
CA ARG A 70 -6.19 -9.88 -9.33
C ARG A 70 -5.46 -9.80 -7.99
N GLU A 71 -5.98 -10.51 -7.00
CA GLU A 71 -5.34 -10.60 -5.69
C GLU A 71 -4.00 -11.33 -5.77
N ALA A 72 -3.96 -12.43 -6.51
CA ALA A 72 -2.74 -13.21 -6.71
C ALA A 72 -1.64 -12.38 -7.38
N VAL A 73 -1.97 -11.66 -8.44
CA VAL A 73 -1.03 -10.75 -9.13
C VAL A 73 -0.54 -9.66 -8.19
N TYR A 74 -1.43 -9.08 -7.41
CA TYR A 74 -1.08 -8.04 -6.43
C TYR A 74 -0.10 -8.56 -5.39
N MET A 75 -0.33 -9.76 -4.87
CA MET A 75 0.55 -10.41 -3.90
C MET A 75 1.95 -10.64 -4.46
N ILE A 76 2.06 -11.14 -5.67
CA ILE A 76 3.34 -11.37 -6.34
C ILE A 76 4.09 -10.05 -6.56
N LYS A 77 3.40 -9.01 -7.00
CA LYS A 77 3.99 -7.68 -7.19
C LYS A 77 4.52 -7.12 -5.87
N GLU A 78 3.74 -7.21 -4.81
CA GLU A 78 4.11 -6.70 -3.50
C GLU A 78 5.31 -7.44 -2.92
N CYS A 79 5.31 -8.78 -2.98
CA CYS A 79 6.41 -9.60 -2.48
C CYS A 79 7.68 -9.44 -3.30
N SER A 80 7.55 -9.21 -4.60
CA SER A 80 8.68 -9.02 -5.51
C SER A 80 9.17 -7.57 -5.56
N GLU A 81 8.51 -6.66 -4.87
CA GLU A 81 8.82 -5.23 -4.81
C GLU A 81 8.84 -4.57 -6.20
N ILE A 82 7.89 -4.94 -7.06
CA ILE A 82 7.75 -4.36 -8.40
C ILE A 82 6.48 -3.52 -8.47
N GLU A 83 6.58 -2.36 -9.11
CA GLU A 83 5.47 -1.42 -9.25
C GLU A 83 4.68 -1.63 -10.53
N SER A 84 5.34 -2.13 -11.57
CA SER A 84 4.77 -2.30 -12.89
C SER A 84 4.50 -3.78 -13.19
N SER A 85 3.49 -4.04 -14.02
CA SER A 85 3.21 -5.39 -14.53
C SER A 85 4.18 -5.82 -15.65
N SER A 86 5.05 -4.93 -16.10
CA SER A 86 6.06 -5.23 -17.12
C SER A 86 7.15 -6.11 -16.55
N LEU A 87 7.34 -7.28 -17.16
CA LEU A 87 8.36 -8.24 -16.74
C LEU A 87 9.52 -8.27 -17.74
N THR A 88 10.72 -8.47 -17.22
CA THR A 88 11.92 -8.68 -18.02
C THR A 88 12.28 -10.16 -17.99
N ILE A 89 12.68 -10.73 -19.12
CA ILE A 89 13.11 -12.13 -19.20
C ILE A 89 14.27 -12.35 -18.24
N GLY A 90 14.19 -13.39 -17.42
CA GLY A 90 15.17 -13.71 -16.39
C GLY A 90 15.00 -12.96 -15.08
N GLN A 91 13.99 -12.09 -14.98
CA GLN A 91 13.69 -11.37 -13.75
C GLN A 91 13.28 -12.34 -12.64
N LYS A 92 13.81 -12.12 -11.43
CA LYS A 92 13.46 -12.92 -10.26
C LYS A 92 12.18 -12.41 -9.63
N LEU A 93 11.23 -13.31 -9.42
CA LEU A 93 9.98 -13.03 -8.72
C LEU A 93 9.89 -13.87 -7.45
N LEU A 94 9.33 -13.28 -6.41
CA LEU A 94 8.99 -13.96 -5.17
C LEU A 94 7.48 -14.21 -5.14
N VAL A 95 7.11 -15.47 -5.14
CA VAL A 95 5.70 -15.90 -5.11
C VAL A 95 5.41 -16.47 -3.74
N PRO A 96 4.52 -15.84 -2.95
CA PRO A 96 4.19 -16.37 -1.63
C PRO A 96 3.45 -17.69 -1.73
N VAL A 97 3.88 -18.66 -0.91
CA VAL A 97 3.22 -19.96 -0.82
C VAL A 97 2.08 -19.83 0.19
N LEU A 98 0.88 -20.18 -0.25
CA LEU A 98 -0.32 -20.19 0.59
C LEU A 98 -0.61 -21.63 1.04
N ASP A 99 -0.86 -21.76 2.32
CA ASP A 99 -1.30 -23.03 2.90
C ASP A 99 -2.80 -23.25 2.75
#